data_670679a342c9102af88c0292f3c9b77e
#
_entry.id   670679a342c9102af88c0292f3c9b77e
#
_cell.length_a   1.000
_cell.length_b   1.000
_cell.length_c   1.000
_cell.angle_alpha   90.00
_cell.angle_beta   90.00
_cell.angle_gamma   90.00
#
_symmetry.space_group_name_H-M   'P 1'
#
loop_
_entity.id
_entity.type
_entity.pdbx_description
1 polymer ?
#
loop_
_entity_poly.entity_id
_entity_poly.type
_entity_poly.pdbx_seq_one_letter_code
_entity_poly.pdbx_strand_id
1 'polypeptide(L)'
;MCTCSFCPKPYEFTGLKTNFAATPYILKAIKPSIAYQKIQLMKTNRLYLSVLATLCFVSANAQFRKYSNEFLNIGAGARGLAMGSAQVASVNDGTAGYWNPAGLVGVKDNPQINLMHAEYFAGIGKYDYVGVALPGSNNKRTIAISGLRFAVDDIMNTLFLVEPDGSLNYNNIQAFSSADYAFIFSYGQKLKESEHKNVNFGVNAKVIHRSVGKFAKAWGFGLDAGLQIQAGKWNFGIAAKDVTSTFNAWSFTFTEREKEVLYLTKNDIPVKSTELTAPRLVLGVGHKFSIGQKSSLLVEGNLDLTFDGQRNTVISTSGFSGDPKLGLELDIKNVFYLRGGINNFQKALSDGDTLNQKKVWIYQPSAGAGFKIQNVTIDYAFTNLANQSNPLFTHVFSLKLNMVNNKKND
;
A
#
# COMPACT_ATOMS: atom_id res chain seq x y z
N MET A 1 -19.94 2.17 74.48
CA MET A 1 -21.32 2.36 74.97
C MET A 1 -22.28 1.70 73.99
N CYS A 2 -23.15 0.80 74.56
CA CYS A 2 -24.33 0.12 74.00
C CYS A 2 -24.07 -0.86 72.84
N THR A 3 -23.98 -2.22 73.08
CA THR A 3 -24.93 -3.23 73.55
C THR A 3 -26.18 -3.37 72.68
N CYS A 4 -26.46 -4.50 72.15
CA CYS A 4 -27.27 -5.66 72.38
C CYS A 4 -27.57 -6.41 71.10
N SER A 5 -27.23 -7.71 70.96
CA SER A 5 -28.03 -8.90 71.36
C SER A 5 -29.24 -9.16 70.47
N PHE A 6 -29.16 -10.22 69.67
CA PHE A 6 -30.21 -11.25 69.69
C PHE A 6 -29.73 -12.46 68.86
N CYS A 7 -29.51 -13.58 69.58
CA CYS A 7 -29.46 -14.93 69.10
C CYS A 7 -30.79 -15.64 69.41
N PRO A 8 -31.35 -16.52 68.63
CA PRO A 8 -31.92 -17.73 69.19
C PRO A 8 -31.40 -19.02 68.52
N LYS A 9 -31.45 -20.01 69.34
CA LYS A 9 -30.96 -21.39 69.36
C LYS A 9 -31.61 -22.32 68.32
N PRO A 10 -31.07 -23.55 68.19
CA PRO A 10 -31.33 -24.47 67.11
C PRO A 10 -32.56 -25.38 67.32
N TYR A 11 -33.14 -25.83 66.22
CA TYR A 11 -34.10 -26.93 66.20
C TYR A 11 -33.47 -28.16 65.56
N GLU A 12 -33.33 -29.20 66.33
CA GLU A 12 -33.17 -30.60 65.92
C GLU A 12 -34.43 -31.10 65.21
N PHE A 13 -34.28 -31.73 64.07
CA PHE A 13 -35.23 -32.68 63.55
C PHE A 13 -34.50 -33.93 63.06
N THR A 14 -34.76 -35.00 63.75
CA THR A 14 -34.40 -36.39 63.51
C THR A 14 -35.14 -36.96 62.31
N GLY A 15 -34.44 -37.70 61.46
CA GLY A 15 -34.94 -38.89 60.82
C GLY A 15 -35.57 -38.77 59.46
N LEU A 16 -34.81 -39.13 58.43
CA LEU A 16 -35.25 -40.10 57.42
C LEU A 16 -34.05 -40.57 56.58
N LYS A 17 -33.69 -41.83 56.73
CA LYS A 17 -32.75 -42.52 55.84
C LYS A 17 -33.43 -42.79 54.50
N THR A 18 -32.94 -42.27 53.44
CA THR A 18 -33.16 -42.85 52.14
C THR A 18 -31.79 -42.91 51.38
N ASN A 19 -31.37 -44.14 51.15
CA ASN A 19 -30.26 -44.50 50.30
C ASN A 19 -30.54 -44.07 48.86
N PHE A 20 -29.73 -43.17 48.33
CA PHE A 20 -29.52 -43.09 46.92
C PHE A 20 -27.98 -43.03 46.60
N ALA A 21 -27.47 -44.18 46.25
CA ALA A 21 -26.18 -44.32 45.63
C ALA A 21 -26.30 -43.77 44.17
N ALA A 22 -25.82 -42.53 43.94
CA ALA A 22 -25.70 -41.98 42.61
C ALA A 22 -24.24 -41.61 42.34
N THR A 23 -23.61 -42.46 41.63
CA THR A 23 -22.44 -42.40 40.74
C THR A 23 -21.55 -41.16 40.78
N PRO A 24 -20.26 -41.34 41.12
CA PRO A 24 -19.22 -40.27 41.06
C PRO A 24 -18.61 -40.07 39.67
N TYR A 25 -19.26 -40.44 38.56
CA TYR A 25 -18.66 -40.42 37.22
C TYR A 25 -18.93 -39.17 36.41
N ILE A 26 -19.84 -38.25 36.76
CA ILE A 26 -20.20 -37.09 35.96
C ILE A 26 -19.35 -35.84 36.32
N LEU A 27 -18.77 -35.78 37.51
CA LEU A 27 -17.99 -34.60 37.94
C LEU A 27 -16.50 -34.63 37.58
N LYS A 28 -15.99 -35.75 37.02
CA LYS A 28 -14.58 -35.85 36.58
C LYS A 28 -14.33 -35.44 35.10
N ALA A 29 -15.38 -35.33 34.27
CA ALA A 29 -15.22 -35.04 32.84
C ALA A 29 -15.25 -33.53 32.48
N ILE A 30 -15.68 -32.64 33.36
CA ILE A 30 -15.85 -31.21 33.05
C ILE A 30 -14.66 -30.35 33.48
N LYS A 31 -13.87 -30.76 34.46
CA LYS A 31 -12.70 -29.97 34.91
C LYS A 31 -11.47 -29.93 33.96
N PRO A 32 -11.13 -30.98 33.19
CA PRO A 32 -9.95 -30.88 32.32
C PRO A 32 -10.16 -30.02 31.07
N SER A 33 -11.38 -29.84 30.56
CA SER A 33 -11.65 -29.06 29.35
C SER A 33 -11.49 -27.55 29.56
N ILE A 34 -11.93 -27.03 30.70
CA ILE A 34 -11.83 -25.59 31.04
C ILE A 34 -10.38 -25.22 31.37
N ALA A 35 -9.66 -26.11 32.06
CA ALA A 35 -8.23 -25.91 32.33
C ALA A 35 -7.39 -25.94 31.05
N TYR A 36 -7.71 -26.84 30.10
CA TYR A 36 -7.03 -26.95 28.83
C TYR A 36 -7.28 -25.75 27.92
N GLN A 37 -8.53 -25.26 27.85
CA GLN A 37 -8.87 -24.02 27.15
C GLN A 37 -8.18 -22.79 27.74
N LYS A 38 -8.09 -22.69 29.04
CA LYS A 38 -7.42 -21.58 29.74
C LYS A 38 -5.90 -21.61 29.53
N ILE A 39 -5.29 -22.79 29.45
CA ILE A 39 -3.85 -22.97 29.14
C ILE A 39 -3.58 -22.65 27.68
N GLN A 40 -4.44 -23.02 26.74
CA GLN A 40 -4.30 -22.63 25.33
C GLN A 40 -4.46 -21.11 25.14
N LEU A 41 -5.44 -20.48 25.78
CA LEU A 41 -5.63 -19.02 25.75
C LEU A 41 -4.42 -18.28 26.34
N MET A 42 -3.82 -18.78 27.42
CA MET A 42 -2.61 -18.19 28.01
C MET A 42 -1.37 -18.38 27.13
N LYS A 43 -1.24 -19.49 26.41
CA LYS A 43 -0.13 -19.73 25.47
C LYS A 43 -0.25 -18.82 24.22
N THR A 44 -1.45 -18.67 23.67
CA THR A 44 -1.69 -17.75 22.52
C THR A 44 -1.46 -16.30 22.93
N ASN A 45 -1.95 -15.86 24.10
CA ASN A 45 -1.69 -14.49 24.56
C ASN A 45 -0.20 -14.22 24.84
N ARG A 46 0.57 -15.19 25.35
CA ARG A 46 2.03 -15.06 25.53
C ARG A 46 2.75 -14.98 24.18
N LEU A 47 2.30 -15.73 23.16
CA LEU A 47 2.86 -15.66 21.82
C LEU A 47 2.60 -14.29 21.18
N TYR A 48 1.40 -13.74 21.30
CA TYR A 48 1.07 -12.39 20.82
C TYR A 48 1.88 -11.31 21.56
N LEU A 49 2.06 -11.45 22.87
CA LEU A 49 2.83 -10.51 23.67
C LEU A 49 4.32 -10.57 23.32
N SER A 50 4.87 -11.76 23.06
CA SER A 50 6.27 -11.91 22.66
C SER A 50 6.52 -11.37 21.22
N VAL A 51 5.60 -11.60 20.28
CA VAL A 51 5.66 -11.04 18.92
C VAL A 51 5.55 -9.51 18.97
N LEU A 52 4.64 -8.98 19.77
CA LEU A 52 4.48 -7.52 19.96
C LEU A 52 5.74 -6.91 20.61
N ALA A 53 6.31 -7.55 21.62
CA ALA A 53 7.56 -7.13 22.26
C ALA A 53 8.74 -7.17 21.29
N THR A 54 8.86 -8.22 20.46
CA THR A 54 9.90 -8.32 19.45
C THR A 54 9.78 -7.22 18.39
N LEU A 55 8.56 -6.88 17.96
CA LEU A 55 8.29 -5.76 17.05
C LEU A 55 8.69 -4.41 17.66
N CYS A 56 8.50 -4.21 18.96
CA CYS A 56 8.92 -2.98 19.65
C CYS A 56 10.45 -2.86 19.78
N PHE A 57 11.19 -3.97 19.90
CA PHE A 57 12.65 -3.94 20.03
C PHE A 57 13.39 -3.66 18.70
N VAL A 58 12.79 -4.00 17.55
CA VAL A 58 13.38 -3.75 16.23
C VAL A 58 13.38 -2.26 15.88
N SER A 59 12.52 -1.47 16.50
CA SER A 59 12.34 -0.03 16.19
C SER A 59 13.39 0.90 16.84
N ALA A 60 14.29 0.39 17.69
CA ALA A 60 15.03 1.24 18.62
C ALA A 60 16.26 1.98 18.07
N ASN A 61 16.77 1.66 16.87
CA ASN A 61 18.02 2.25 16.36
C ASN A 61 18.05 2.61 14.87
N ALA A 62 16.92 2.67 14.19
CA ALA A 62 16.90 2.97 12.77
C ALA A 62 16.27 4.34 12.52
N GLN A 63 17.01 5.20 11.84
CA GLN A 63 16.53 6.51 11.43
C GLN A 63 15.61 6.34 10.20
N PHE A 64 14.32 6.68 10.35
CA PHE A 64 13.42 6.76 9.21
C PHE A 64 13.88 7.84 8.24
N ARG A 65 14.04 7.48 6.97
CA ARG A 65 14.28 8.46 5.92
C ARG A 65 12.95 8.94 5.38
N LYS A 66 12.78 10.26 5.41
CA LYS A 66 11.67 10.94 4.75
C LYS A 66 11.74 10.65 3.25
N TYR A 67 10.58 10.40 2.63
CA TYR A 67 10.48 10.09 1.19
C TYR A 67 11.24 8.82 0.75
N SER A 68 11.41 7.85 1.63
CA SER A 68 11.97 6.55 1.26
C SER A 68 10.99 5.76 0.38
N ASN A 69 11.50 5.07 -0.65
CA ASN A 69 10.73 4.25 -1.59
C ASN A 69 9.58 4.99 -2.31
N GLU A 70 9.73 6.28 -2.61
CA GLU A 70 8.66 7.07 -3.24
C GLU A 70 8.21 6.54 -4.61
N PHE A 71 9.05 5.77 -5.33
CA PHE A 71 8.63 5.11 -6.56
C PHE A 71 7.45 4.13 -6.35
N LEU A 72 7.27 3.60 -5.13
CA LEU A 72 6.11 2.80 -4.73
C LEU A 72 4.85 3.65 -4.42
N ASN A 73 4.94 4.97 -4.50
CA ASN A 73 3.84 5.88 -4.23
C ASN A 73 3.24 6.50 -5.50
N ILE A 74 3.85 6.21 -6.66
CA ILE A 74 3.43 6.75 -7.96
C ILE A 74 2.03 6.27 -8.33
N GLY A 75 1.76 4.98 -8.22
CA GLY A 75 0.47 4.38 -8.56
C GLY A 75 0.60 3.26 -9.61
N ALA A 76 -0.36 2.36 -9.69
CA ALA A 76 -0.42 1.29 -10.67
C ALA A 76 -1.78 1.25 -11.38
N GLY A 77 -1.76 1.23 -12.72
CA GLY A 77 -2.94 1.23 -13.58
C GLY A 77 -3.50 2.63 -13.87
N ALA A 78 -3.81 2.88 -15.14
CA ALA A 78 -4.34 4.17 -15.59
C ALA A 78 -5.66 4.52 -14.90
N ARG A 79 -6.51 3.53 -14.55
CA ARG A 79 -7.74 3.77 -13.79
C ARG A 79 -7.48 4.53 -12.50
N GLY A 80 -6.57 4.03 -11.65
CA GLY A 80 -6.28 4.63 -10.36
C GLY A 80 -5.65 6.01 -10.48
N LEU A 81 -4.73 6.17 -11.42
CA LEU A 81 -4.05 7.44 -11.67
C LEU A 81 -5.01 8.50 -12.21
N ALA A 82 -5.95 8.13 -13.09
CA ALA A 82 -7.00 9.03 -13.57
C ALA A 82 -7.96 9.48 -12.46
N MET A 83 -8.15 8.66 -11.43
CA MET A 83 -8.95 8.97 -10.25
C MET A 83 -8.14 9.70 -9.15
N GLY A 84 -7.03 10.34 -9.48
CA GLY A 84 -6.19 11.03 -8.49
C GLY A 84 -5.62 10.08 -7.42
N SER A 85 -5.38 8.81 -7.75
CA SER A 85 -4.96 7.75 -6.83
C SER A 85 -5.97 7.45 -5.70
N ALA A 86 -7.24 7.81 -5.87
CA ALA A 86 -8.32 7.51 -4.93
C ALA A 86 -9.04 6.23 -5.36
N GLN A 87 -8.55 5.05 -4.93
CA GLN A 87 -9.21 3.77 -5.22
C GLN A 87 -8.97 2.66 -4.18
N VAL A 88 -8.54 3.01 -2.97
CA VAL A 88 -8.28 2.02 -1.89
C VAL A 88 -9.55 1.29 -1.47
N ALA A 89 -10.72 1.94 -1.54
CA ALA A 89 -12.01 1.35 -1.21
C ALA A 89 -12.66 0.61 -2.40
N SER A 90 -12.37 1.00 -3.65
CA SER A 90 -13.09 0.48 -4.83
C SER A 90 -12.25 -0.41 -5.74
N VAL A 91 -10.95 -0.54 -5.52
CA VAL A 91 -10.11 -1.44 -6.33
C VAL A 91 -10.62 -2.87 -6.22
N ASN A 92 -10.80 -3.53 -7.37
CA ASN A 92 -11.39 -4.88 -7.45
C ASN A 92 -10.83 -5.71 -8.61
N ASP A 93 -9.62 -5.41 -9.05
CA ASP A 93 -8.92 -6.09 -10.14
C ASP A 93 -7.48 -6.46 -9.75
N GLY A 94 -6.68 -6.96 -10.70
CA GLY A 94 -5.30 -7.41 -10.42
C GLY A 94 -4.36 -6.30 -9.94
N THR A 95 -4.70 -5.01 -10.11
CA THR A 95 -3.93 -3.90 -9.54
C THR A 95 -4.16 -3.75 -8.03
N ALA A 96 -5.12 -4.48 -7.46
CA ALA A 96 -5.40 -4.46 -6.03
C ALA A 96 -4.19 -4.89 -5.18
N GLY A 97 -3.32 -5.77 -5.67
CA GLY A 97 -2.06 -6.09 -5.00
C GLY A 97 -1.22 -4.84 -4.68
N TYR A 98 -1.28 -3.83 -5.52
CA TYR A 98 -0.60 -2.56 -5.28
C TYR A 98 -1.41 -1.61 -4.38
N TRP A 99 -2.72 -1.42 -4.63
CA TRP A 99 -3.54 -0.42 -3.95
C TRP A 99 -4.05 -0.86 -2.59
N ASN A 100 -4.73 -2.02 -2.56
CA ASN A 100 -5.27 -2.65 -1.36
C ASN A 100 -5.47 -4.15 -1.63
N PRO A 101 -4.64 -5.03 -1.07
CA PRO A 101 -4.67 -6.45 -1.40
C PRO A 101 -6.01 -7.14 -1.08
N ALA A 102 -6.84 -6.57 -0.21
CA ALA A 102 -8.19 -7.07 0.04
C ALA A 102 -9.08 -7.01 -1.22
N GLY A 103 -8.82 -6.08 -2.15
CA GLY A 103 -9.54 -5.92 -3.40
C GLY A 103 -9.32 -7.04 -4.43
N LEU A 104 -8.27 -7.87 -4.26
CA LEU A 104 -8.00 -9.01 -5.14
C LEU A 104 -9.16 -10.00 -5.21
N VAL A 105 -9.97 -10.10 -4.17
CA VAL A 105 -11.19 -10.94 -4.16
C VAL A 105 -12.23 -10.50 -5.23
N GLY A 106 -12.07 -9.30 -5.78
CA GLY A 106 -12.85 -8.81 -6.92
C GLY A 106 -12.53 -9.52 -8.23
N VAL A 107 -11.33 -10.12 -8.38
CA VAL A 107 -10.97 -10.98 -9.51
C VAL A 107 -11.65 -12.32 -9.32
N LYS A 108 -12.57 -12.65 -10.24
CA LYS A 108 -13.42 -13.86 -10.15
C LYS A 108 -13.29 -14.69 -11.42
N ASP A 109 -13.55 -15.97 -11.27
CA ASP A 109 -13.72 -16.98 -12.32
C ASP A 109 -12.47 -17.24 -13.18
N ASN A 110 -11.80 -16.20 -13.65
CA ASN A 110 -10.71 -16.30 -14.60
C ASN A 110 -9.45 -15.56 -14.14
N PRO A 111 -8.26 -16.05 -14.47
CA PRO A 111 -7.03 -15.29 -14.27
C PRO A 111 -7.09 -13.93 -14.98
N GLN A 112 -6.45 -12.93 -14.37
CA GLN A 112 -6.39 -11.58 -14.92
C GLN A 112 -4.95 -11.11 -15.03
N ILE A 113 -4.60 -10.56 -16.17
CA ILE A 113 -3.30 -9.92 -16.43
C ILE A 113 -3.53 -8.41 -16.53
N ASN A 114 -2.68 -7.65 -15.86
CA ASN A 114 -2.70 -6.18 -15.89
C ASN A 114 -1.31 -5.69 -16.28
N LEU A 115 -1.27 -4.83 -17.29
CA LEU A 115 -0.06 -4.22 -17.80
C LEU A 115 -0.23 -2.70 -17.76
N MET A 116 0.83 -1.96 -17.47
CA MET A 116 0.86 -0.50 -17.54
C MET A 116 2.24 -0.04 -17.99
N HIS A 117 2.22 1.00 -18.81
CA HIS A 117 3.39 1.81 -19.13
C HIS A 117 3.08 3.29 -18.95
N ALA A 118 3.99 4.01 -18.34
CA ALA A 118 3.88 5.44 -18.14
C ALA A 118 5.21 6.14 -18.40
N GLU A 119 5.13 7.25 -19.13
CA GLU A 119 6.25 8.18 -19.32
C GLU A 119 6.03 9.38 -18.39
N TYR A 120 6.85 9.44 -17.35
CA TYR A 120 6.83 10.49 -16.34
C TYR A 120 7.74 11.66 -16.75
N PHE A 121 7.31 12.88 -16.39
CA PHE A 121 8.11 14.09 -16.59
C PHE A 121 8.60 14.26 -18.03
N ALA A 122 7.66 14.20 -18.97
CA ALA A 122 7.95 14.30 -20.42
C ALA A 122 8.96 13.24 -20.93
N GLY A 123 8.89 12.01 -20.39
CA GLY A 123 9.70 10.87 -20.84
C GLY A 123 11.02 10.68 -20.11
N ILE A 124 11.36 11.52 -19.12
CA ILE A 124 12.58 11.36 -18.32
C ILE A 124 12.50 10.08 -17.47
N GLY A 125 11.37 9.83 -16.84
CA GLY A 125 11.13 8.64 -16.02
C GLY A 125 10.19 7.65 -16.70
N LYS A 126 10.60 6.38 -16.80
CA LYS A 126 9.77 5.29 -17.33
C LYS A 126 9.24 4.47 -16.17
N TYR A 127 7.92 4.24 -16.13
CA TYR A 127 7.30 3.47 -15.07
C TYR A 127 6.43 2.37 -15.64
N ASP A 128 6.80 1.14 -15.35
CA ASP A 128 6.17 -0.07 -15.86
C ASP A 128 5.55 -0.87 -14.71
N TYR A 129 4.39 -1.47 -14.97
CA TYR A 129 3.73 -2.42 -14.06
C TYR A 129 3.27 -3.63 -14.84
N VAL A 130 3.48 -4.81 -14.26
CA VAL A 130 2.90 -6.06 -14.70
C VAL A 130 2.32 -6.79 -13.49
N GLY A 131 1.11 -7.30 -13.61
CA GLY A 131 0.47 -8.07 -12.54
C GLY A 131 -0.35 -9.23 -13.10
N VAL A 132 -0.29 -10.36 -12.40
CA VAL A 132 -1.11 -11.54 -12.69
C VAL A 132 -1.85 -11.91 -11.42
N ALA A 133 -3.18 -11.97 -11.51
CA ALA A 133 -4.06 -12.37 -10.42
C ALA A 133 -4.76 -13.69 -10.77
N LEU A 134 -4.71 -14.65 -9.85
CA LEU A 134 -5.22 -16.01 -10.00
C LEU A 134 -6.29 -16.26 -8.94
N PRO A 135 -7.59 -16.21 -9.32
CA PRO A 135 -8.68 -16.53 -8.40
C PRO A 135 -8.69 -18.04 -8.08
N GLY A 136 -8.97 -18.36 -6.83
CA GLY A 136 -9.21 -19.74 -6.42
C GLY A 136 -10.57 -20.24 -6.91
N SER A 137 -10.73 -21.56 -7.01
CA SER A 137 -11.91 -22.23 -7.58
C SER A 137 -13.26 -21.86 -6.95
N ASN A 138 -13.27 -21.35 -5.73
CA ASN A 138 -14.49 -20.92 -5.02
C ASN A 138 -14.69 -19.40 -4.97
N ASN A 139 -13.87 -18.63 -5.67
CA ASN A 139 -13.88 -17.15 -5.67
C ASN A 139 -13.81 -16.50 -4.27
N LYS A 140 -13.32 -17.25 -3.26
CA LYS A 140 -13.14 -16.74 -1.88
C LYS A 140 -11.72 -16.28 -1.61
N ARG A 141 -10.78 -16.71 -2.43
CA ARG A 141 -9.34 -16.41 -2.30
C ARG A 141 -8.76 -16.08 -3.65
N THR A 142 -7.82 -15.17 -3.67
CA THR A 142 -7.08 -14.80 -4.89
C THR A 142 -5.62 -14.57 -4.50
N ILE A 143 -4.70 -15.12 -5.26
CA ILE A 143 -3.28 -14.81 -5.17
C ILE A 143 -2.89 -13.95 -6.36
N ALA A 144 -1.91 -13.07 -6.17
CA ALA A 144 -1.36 -12.29 -7.28
C ALA A 144 0.15 -12.10 -7.12
N ILE A 145 0.80 -11.95 -8.26
CA ILE A 145 2.21 -11.55 -8.34
C ILE A 145 2.26 -10.33 -9.22
N SER A 146 2.93 -9.28 -8.75
CA SER A 146 3.11 -8.04 -9.50
C SER A 146 4.56 -7.61 -9.50
N GLY A 147 4.99 -7.00 -10.61
CA GLY A 147 6.28 -6.36 -10.77
C GLY A 147 6.11 -4.89 -11.14
N LEU A 148 6.91 -4.03 -10.53
CA LEU A 148 7.02 -2.61 -10.87
C LEU A 148 8.47 -2.30 -11.21
N ARG A 149 8.65 -1.39 -12.18
CA ARG A 149 9.96 -0.85 -12.53
C ARG A 149 9.81 0.66 -12.72
N PHE A 150 10.63 1.44 -12.03
CA PHE A 150 10.85 2.85 -12.30
C PHE A 150 12.30 3.05 -12.75
N ALA A 151 12.51 3.68 -13.87
CA ALA A 151 13.87 3.88 -14.41
C ALA A 151 14.04 5.27 -14.99
N VAL A 152 15.24 5.78 -14.83
CA VAL A 152 15.74 6.99 -15.49
C VAL A 152 17.01 6.59 -16.22
N ASP A 153 17.01 6.78 -17.53
CA ASP A 153 18.15 6.51 -18.40
C ASP A 153 18.95 7.79 -18.68
N ASP A 154 20.14 7.62 -19.25
CA ASP A 154 21.00 8.71 -19.74
C ASP A 154 21.36 9.78 -18.69
N ILE A 155 21.55 9.38 -17.44
CA ILE A 155 22.05 10.27 -16.39
C ILE A 155 23.52 10.55 -16.62
N MET A 156 23.87 11.83 -16.81
CA MET A 156 25.25 12.24 -17.09
C MET A 156 26.12 12.13 -15.83
N ASN A 157 27.13 11.27 -15.89
CA ASN A 157 28.18 11.19 -14.87
C ASN A 157 29.28 12.23 -15.22
N THR A 158 29.38 13.24 -14.38
CA THR A 158 30.35 14.34 -14.52
C THR A 158 31.50 14.24 -13.51
N LEU A 159 31.70 13.08 -12.88
CA LEU A 159 32.70 12.90 -11.83
C LEU A 159 34.13 13.22 -12.31
N PHE A 160 34.40 12.93 -13.56
CA PHE A 160 35.71 13.15 -14.19
C PHE A 160 35.71 14.31 -15.22
N LEU A 161 34.74 15.25 -15.10
CA LEU A 161 34.63 16.40 -15.97
C LEU A 161 35.83 17.36 -15.88
N VAL A 162 36.33 17.55 -14.65
CA VAL A 162 37.46 18.40 -14.35
C VAL A 162 38.75 17.56 -14.31
N GLU A 163 39.70 17.90 -15.18
CA GLU A 163 41.03 17.28 -15.19
C GLU A 163 41.90 17.79 -14.03
N PRO A 164 42.99 17.10 -13.66
CA PRO A 164 43.90 17.53 -12.62
C PRO A 164 44.53 18.92 -12.79
N ASP A 165 44.63 19.39 -14.04
CA ASP A 165 45.11 20.73 -14.36
C ASP A 165 44.05 21.83 -14.28
N GLY A 166 42.81 21.46 -13.89
CA GLY A 166 41.65 22.35 -13.78
C GLY A 166 40.92 22.59 -15.12
N SER A 167 41.32 21.98 -16.22
CA SER A 167 40.60 22.05 -17.49
C SER A 167 39.34 21.23 -17.52
N LEU A 168 38.35 21.61 -18.34
CA LEU A 168 37.10 20.86 -18.53
C LEU A 168 37.22 19.94 -19.74
N ASN A 169 37.04 18.65 -19.51
CA ASN A 169 37.07 17.63 -20.56
C ASN A 169 35.69 16.95 -20.69
N TYR A 170 34.88 17.43 -21.62
CA TYR A 170 33.53 16.90 -21.87
C TYR A 170 33.53 15.45 -22.42
N ASN A 171 34.65 14.96 -22.95
CA ASN A 171 34.79 13.58 -23.41
C ASN A 171 34.77 12.56 -22.24
N ASN A 172 34.98 13.01 -21.00
CA ASN A 172 34.93 12.20 -19.81
C ASN A 172 33.51 11.98 -19.31
N ILE A 173 32.52 12.66 -19.89
CA ILE A 173 31.11 12.47 -19.50
C ILE A 173 30.64 11.10 -20.00
N GLN A 174 30.16 10.27 -19.09
CA GLN A 174 29.59 8.96 -19.38
C GLN A 174 28.15 8.91 -18.86
N ALA A 175 27.24 8.37 -19.65
CA ALA A 175 25.88 8.16 -19.21
C ALA A 175 25.74 6.88 -18.38
N PHE A 176 24.84 6.89 -17.38
CA PHE A 176 24.41 5.70 -16.65
C PHE A 176 22.90 5.74 -16.42
N SER A 177 22.33 4.60 -16.04
CA SER A 177 20.90 4.49 -15.72
C SER A 177 20.72 4.20 -14.24
N SER A 178 19.59 4.67 -13.69
CA SER A 178 19.10 4.30 -12.38
C SER A 178 17.78 3.56 -12.52
N ALA A 179 17.59 2.47 -11.78
CA ALA A 179 16.36 1.70 -11.82
C ALA A 179 15.99 1.13 -10.45
N ASP A 180 14.72 1.31 -10.11
CA ASP A 180 14.08 0.76 -8.92
C ASP A 180 13.06 -0.30 -9.33
N TYR A 181 13.12 -1.46 -8.70
CA TYR A 181 12.22 -2.60 -8.94
C TYR A 181 11.51 -2.97 -7.65
N ALA A 182 10.25 -3.37 -7.76
CA ALA A 182 9.53 -4.02 -6.67
C ALA A 182 8.76 -5.23 -7.18
N PHE A 183 8.86 -6.34 -6.46
CA PHE A 183 8.06 -7.54 -6.68
C PHE A 183 7.13 -7.70 -5.49
N ILE A 184 5.82 -7.82 -5.77
CA ILE A 184 4.77 -7.89 -4.75
C ILE A 184 4.06 -9.23 -4.89
N PHE A 185 4.09 -10.02 -3.82
CA PHE A 185 3.33 -11.26 -3.67
C PHE A 185 2.12 -10.96 -2.81
N SER A 186 0.94 -11.16 -3.35
CA SER A 186 -0.31 -10.73 -2.76
C SER A 186 -1.26 -11.89 -2.52
N TYR A 187 -1.98 -11.84 -1.40
CA TYR A 187 -3.04 -12.76 -1.06
C TYR A 187 -4.27 -11.98 -0.60
N GLY A 188 -5.41 -12.27 -1.20
CA GLY A 188 -6.71 -11.71 -0.83
C GLY A 188 -7.67 -12.81 -0.42
N GLN A 189 -8.48 -12.58 0.63
CA GLN A 189 -9.47 -13.51 1.13
C GLN A 189 -10.76 -12.80 1.52
N LYS A 190 -11.90 -13.39 1.13
CA LYS A 190 -13.22 -13.02 1.62
C LYS A 190 -13.40 -13.58 3.03
N LEU A 191 -13.57 -12.71 4.03
CA LEU A 191 -13.79 -13.10 5.44
C LEU A 191 -15.27 -13.32 5.73
N LYS A 192 -16.13 -12.44 5.21
CA LYS A 192 -17.57 -12.50 5.40
C LYS A 192 -18.27 -12.14 4.09
N GLU A 193 -19.29 -12.91 3.76
CA GLU A 193 -20.19 -12.67 2.65
C GLU A 193 -21.62 -12.75 3.14
N SER A 194 -22.38 -11.69 2.92
CA SER A 194 -23.81 -11.64 3.18
C SER A 194 -24.47 -10.81 2.09
N GLU A 195 -25.78 -10.88 1.97
CA GLU A 195 -26.55 -10.17 0.95
C GLU A 195 -26.28 -8.67 0.90
N HIS A 196 -26.03 -8.04 2.06
CA HIS A 196 -25.84 -6.59 2.15
C HIS A 196 -24.42 -6.17 2.53
N LYS A 197 -23.52 -7.10 2.87
CA LYS A 197 -22.18 -6.76 3.36
C LYS A 197 -21.16 -7.83 3.04
N ASN A 198 -20.09 -7.42 2.35
CA ASN A 198 -18.89 -8.22 2.13
C ASN A 198 -17.71 -7.62 2.88
N VAL A 199 -16.92 -8.46 3.52
CA VAL A 199 -15.69 -8.07 4.20
C VAL A 199 -14.56 -8.89 3.64
N ASN A 200 -13.57 -8.21 3.08
CA ASN A 200 -12.39 -8.81 2.45
C ASN A 200 -11.13 -8.35 3.20
N PHE A 201 -10.17 -9.24 3.29
CA PHE A 201 -8.85 -9.01 3.87
C PHE A 201 -7.78 -9.38 2.86
N GLY A 202 -6.61 -8.74 2.94
CA GLY A 202 -5.48 -9.09 2.10
C GLY A 202 -4.14 -8.72 2.73
N VAL A 203 -3.09 -9.37 2.26
CA VAL A 203 -1.71 -9.13 2.67
C VAL A 203 -0.78 -9.15 1.47
N ASN A 204 0.32 -8.40 1.57
CA ASN A 204 1.41 -8.40 0.62
C ASN A 204 2.74 -8.70 1.31
N ALA A 205 3.62 -9.40 0.58
CA ALA A 205 5.05 -9.40 0.84
C ALA A 205 5.75 -8.72 -0.35
N LYS A 206 6.63 -7.75 -0.07
CA LYS A 206 7.35 -6.97 -1.07
C LYS A 206 8.83 -7.25 -1.02
N VAL A 207 9.44 -7.46 -2.18
CA VAL A 207 10.90 -7.49 -2.36
C VAL A 207 11.27 -6.32 -3.26
N ILE A 208 12.20 -5.50 -2.80
CA ILE A 208 12.64 -4.29 -3.48
C ILE A 208 14.10 -4.48 -3.92
N HIS A 209 14.40 -4.09 -5.14
CA HIS A 209 15.76 -4.00 -5.64
C HIS A 209 15.98 -2.62 -6.27
N ARG A 210 17.01 -1.91 -5.82
CA ARG A 210 17.35 -0.57 -6.32
C ARG A 210 18.76 -0.58 -6.86
N SER A 211 18.99 0.14 -7.95
CA SER A 211 20.28 0.20 -8.62
C SER A 211 20.54 1.61 -9.15
N VAL A 212 21.70 2.17 -8.85
CA VAL A 212 22.14 3.48 -9.33
C VAL A 212 23.47 3.26 -10.07
N GLY A 213 23.38 3.11 -11.39
CA GLY A 213 24.52 2.76 -12.22
C GLY A 213 25.31 1.58 -11.69
N LYS A 214 26.63 1.73 -11.63
CA LYS A 214 27.57 0.77 -11.01
C LYS A 214 27.87 1.12 -9.54
N PHE A 215 27.42 2.30 -9.07
CA PHE A 215 27.85 2.90 -7.81
C PHE A 215 27.16 2.33 -6.58
N ALA A 216 25.85 2.04 -6.68
CA ALA A 216 25.07 1.62 -5.55
C ALA A 216 23.99 0.61 -5.93
N LYS A 217 23.75 -0.32 -5.01
CA LYS A 217 22.64 -1.28 -5.08
C LYS A 217 22.01 -1.43 -3.71
N ALA A 218 20.70 -1.65 -3.68
CA ALA A 218 20.00 -1.99 -2.45
C ALA A 218 19.04 -3.15 -2.64
N TRP A 219 18.86 -3.91 -1.57
CA TRP A 219 17.80 -4.89 -1.43
C TRP A 219 16.95 -4.53 -0.24
N GLY A 220 15.64 -4.69 -0.39
CA GLY A 220 14.67 -4.36 0.63
C GLY A 220 13.55 -5.39 0.72
N PHE A 221 12.88 -5.37 1.87
CA PHE A 221 11.73 -6.21 2.15
C PHE A 221 10.71 -5.45 2.98
N GLY A 222 9.42 -5.66 2.72
CA GLY A 222 8.33 -5.05 3.45
C GLY A 222 7.04 -5.85 3.36
N LEU A 223 6.12 -5.57 4.28
CA LEU A 223 4.80 -6.17 4.34
C LEU A 223 3.71 -5.10 4.31
N ASP A 224 2.59 -5.42 3.65
CA ASP A 224 1.38 -4.61 3.69
C ASP A 224 0.19 -5.46 4.14
N ALA A 225 -0.84 -4.79 4.66
CA ALA A 225 -2.13 -5.40 4.97
C ALA A 225 -3.27 -4.52 4.48
N GLY A 226 -4.39 -5.14 4.13
CA GLY A 226 -5.55 -4.42 3.62
C GLY A 226 -6.86 -4.99 4.10
N LEU A 227 -7.86 -4.12 4.22
CA LEU A 227 -9.25 -4.45 4.52
C LEU A 227 -10.15 -3.69 3.55
N GLN A 228 -11.15 -4.37 3.00
CA GLN A 228 -12.24 -3.75 2.26
C GLN A 228 -13.59 -4.22 2.79
N ILE A 229 -14.52 -3.28 2.90
CA ILE A 229 -15.90 -3.53 3.32
C ILE A 229 -16.81 -2.93 2.26
N GLN A 230 -17.64 -3.77 1.65
CA GLN A 230 -18.70 -3.35 0.72
C GLN A 230 -20.03 -3.49 1.46
N ALA A 231 -20.77 -2.40 1.61
CA ALA A 231 -22.06 -2.34 2.29
C ALA A 231 -23.09 -1.62 1.40
N GLY A 232 -23.88 -2.39 0.65
CA GLY A 232 -24.77 -1.85 -0.37
C GLY A 232 -24.02 -1.06 -1.43
N LYS A 233 -24.28 0.25 -1.51
CA LYS A 233 -23.63 1.18 -2.45
C LYS A 233 -22.35 1.82 -1.89
N TRP A 234 -22.01 1.56 -0.63
CA TRP A 234 -20.83 2.10 0.06
C TRP A 234 -19.67 1.12 0.01
N ASN A 235 -18.50 1.65 -0.25
CA ASN A 235 -17.22 0.94 -0.18
C ASN A 235 -16.35 1.63 0.86
N PHE A 236 -15.75 0.87 1.75
CA PHE A 236 -14.76 1.34 2.71
C PHE A 236 -13.48 0.54 2.50
N GLY A 237 -12.34 1.23 2.52
CA GLY A 237 -11.04 0.64 2.36
C GLY A 237 -10.05 1.12 3.41
N ILE A 238 -9.24 0.21 3.91
CA ILE A 238 -8.08 0.51 4.76
C ILE A 238 -6.90 -0.25 4.16
N ALA A 239 -5.82 0.45 3.87
CA ALA A 239 -4.56 -0.16 3.46
C ALA A 239 -3.44 0.33 4.37
N ALA A 240 -2.85 -0.57 5.14
CA ALA A 240 -1.65 -0.33 5.93
C ALA A 240 -0.46 -0.79 5.10
N LYS A 241 0.33 0.15 4.62
CA LYS A 241 1.52 -0.10 3.81
C LYS A 241 2.77 -0.01 4.69
N ASP A 242 3.77 -0.83 4.34
CA ASP A 242 5.05 -0.85 5.06
C ASP A 242 4.90 -1.11 6.58
N VAL A 243 4.00 -2.03 6.95
CA VAL A 243 3.63 -2.32 8.36
C VAL A 243 4.83 -2.72 9.21
N THR A 244 5.81 -3.38 8.60
CA THR A 244 7.06 -3.80 9.25
C THR A 244 8.19 -2.79 9.09
N SER A 245 7.92 -1.57 8.63
CA SER A 245 8.93 -0.59 8.24
C SER A 245 9.86 -1.17 7.18
N THR A 246 9.46 -1.06 5.91
CA THR A 246 10.24 -1.59 4.79
C THR A 246 11.67 -1.07 4.84
N PHE A 247 12.63 -1.98 4.89
CA PHE A 247 14.05 -1.62 4.90
C PHE A 247 14.66 -1.74 3.51
N ASN A 248 15.70 -0.95 3.24
CA ASN A 248 16.60 -1.10 2.10
C ASN A 248 18.03 -1.13 2.61
N ALA A 249 18.73 -2.23 2.36
CA ALA A 249 20.15 -2.38 2.69
C ALA A 249 20.98 -1.97 1.47
N TRP A 250 21.62 -0.81 1.57
CA TRP A 250 22.48 -0.25 0.53
C TRP A 250 23.90 -0.79 0.60
N SER A 251 24.47 -1.05 -0.56
CA SER A 251 25.86 -1.37 -0.74
C SER A 251 26.43 -0.49 -1.85
N PHE A 252 27.61 0.07 -1.63
CA PHE A 252 28.27 1.01 -2.54
C PHE A 252 29.55 0.40 -3.07
N THR A 253 29.82 0.64 -4.34
CA THR A 253 31.01 0.15 -5.03
C THR A 253 31.61 1.29 -5.84
N PHE A 254 32.75 1.82 -5.37
CA PHE A 254 33.53 2.84 -6.06
C PHE A 254 34.92 2.30 -6.38
N THR A 255 35.45 2.64 -7.54
CA THR A 255 36.85 2.42 -7.89
C THR A 255 37.76 3.35 -7.07
N GLU A 256 39.03 3.05 -6.94
CA GLU A 256 39.97 3.90 -6.21
C GLU A 256 40.06 5.31 -6.82
N ARG A 257 40.02 5.43 -8.15
CA ARG A 257 39.99 6.72 -8.84
C ARG A 257 38.71 7.54 -8.52
N GLU A 258 37.55 6.88 -8.42
CA GLU A 258 36.30 7.55 -8.02
C GLU A 258 36.36 8.03 -6.57
N LYS A 259 36.91 7.22 -5.67
CA LYS A 259 37.11 7.60 -4.26
C LYS A 259 38.05 8.79 -4.13
N GLU A 260 39.13 8.81 -4.91
CA GLU A 260 40.10 9.92 -4.93
C GLU A 260 39.43 11.23 -5.35
N VAL A 261 38.62 11.22 -6.43
CA VAL A 261 37.92 12.41 -6.89
C VAL A 261 36.87 12.85 -5.86
N LEU A 262 36.12 11.93 -5.27
CA LEU A 262 35.14 12.24 -4.21
C LEU A 262 35.86 12.89 -3.00
N TYR A 263 37.00 12.39 -2.59
CA TYR A 263 37.80 12.96 -1.51
C TYR A 263 38.32 14.37 -1.87
N LEU A 264 38.87 14.57 -3.05
CA LEU A 264 39.39 15.86 -3.51
C LEU A 264 38.27 16.92 -3.62
N THR A 265 37.07 16.51 -3.98
CA THR A 265 35.88 17.37 -4.07
C THR A 265 35.17 17.54 -2.73
N LYS A 266 35.75 17.06 -1.62
CA LYS A 266 35.22 17.10 -0.24
C LYS A 266 33.84 16.45 -0.09
N ASN A 267 33.59 15.41 -0.87
CA ASN A 267 32.40 14.58 -0.74
C ASN A 267 32.70 13.37 0.15
N ASP A 268 31.79 13.06 1.06
CA ASP A 268 31.87 11.86 1.87
C ASP A 268 31.68 10.62 0.98
N ILE A 269 32.55 9.63 1.16
CA ILE A 269 32.39 8.33 0.49
C ILE A 269 31.28 7.55 1.18
N PRO A 270 30.15 7.25 0.50
CA PRO A 270 29.09 6.50 1.11
C PRO A 270 29.53 5.11 1.57
N VAL A 271 29.17 4.74 2.77
CA VAL A 271 29.37 3.39 3.33
C VAL A 271 28.05 2.61 3.33
N LYS A 272 28.13 1.30 3.57
CA LYS A 272 26.92 0.48 3.74
C LYS A 272 25.95 1.15 4.71
N SER A 273 24.70 1.30 4.31
CA SER A 273 23.67 1.94 5.11
C SER A 273 22.35 1.19 4.99
N THR A 274 21.54 1.27 6.05
CA THR A 274 20.17 0.78 6.03
C THR A 274 19.21 1.97 6.06
N GLU A 275 18.32 2.00 5.09
CA GLU A 275 17.25 2.98 4.97
C GLU A 275 15.94 2.34 5.39
N LEU A 276 15.15 3.00 6.23
CA LEU A 276 13.84 2.54 6.66
C LEU A 276 12.74 3.45 6.14
N THR A 277 11.70 2.83 5.58
CA THR A 277 10.45 3.49 5.21
C THR A 277 9.46 3.38 6.36
N ALA A 278 8.94 4.50 6.83
CA ALA A 278 7.93 4.50 7.88
C ALA A 278 6.61 3.88 7.39
N PRO A 279 5.85 3.23 8.28
CA PRO A 279 4.51 2.75 7.97
C PRO A 279 3.60 3.88 7.47
N ARG A 280 2.68 3.54 6.57
CA ARG A 280 1.69 4.45 6.01
C ARG A 280 0.30 3.82 6.07
N LEU A 281 -0.72 4.63 6.40
CA LEU A 281 -2.11 4.20 6.47
C LEU A 281 -2.94 4.97 5.45
N VAL A 282 -3.60 4.27 4.54
CA VAL A 282 -4.53 4.86 3.58
C VAL A 282 -5.95 4.47 3.93
N LEU A 283 -6.78 5.47 4.17
CA LEU A 283 -8.21 5.32 4.47
C LEU A 283 -9.01 5.74 3.25
N GLY A 284 -9.99 4.96 2.84
CA GLY A 284 -10.81 5.25 1.68
C GLY A 284 -12.30 5.06 1.96
N VAL A 285 -13.11 5.92 1.39
CA VAL A 285 -14.57 5.80 1.36
C VAL A 285 -15.08 6.11 -0.05
N GLY A 286 -15.89 5.22 -0.59
CA GLY A 286 -16.50 5.37 -1.91
C GLY A 286 -18.01 5.16 -1.86
N HIS A 287 -18.73 5.86 -2.71
CA HIS A 287 -20.17 5.67 -2.92
C HIS A 287 -20.49 5.55 -4.39
N LYS A 288 -21.26 4.53 -4.75
CA LYS A 288 -21.69 4.26 -6.12
C LYS A 288 -23.14 4.72 -6.33
N PHE A 289 -23.32 5.77 -7.12
CA PHE A 289 -24.63 6.27 -7.54
C PHE A 289 -25.05 5.55 -8.81
N SER A 290 -26.26 4.96 -8.84
CA SER A 290 -26.80 4.36 -10.05
C SER A 290 -27.40 5.45 -10.95
N ILE A 291 -27.04 5.46 -12.23
CA ILE A 291 -27.55 6.38 -13.25
C ILE A 291 -28.30 5.56 -14.30
N GLY A 292 -29.62 5.59 -14.21
CA GLY A 292 -30.45 4.69 -15.04
C GLY A 292 -30.18 3.21 -14.72
N GLN A 293 -30.35 2.35 -15.73
CA GLN A 293 -30.30 0.89 -15.54
C GLN A 293 -28.87 0.30 -15.67
N LYS A 294 -27.99 0.91 -16.45
CA LYS A 294 -26.70 0.30 -16.85
C LYS A 294 -25.50 1.22 -16.64
N SER A 295 -25.68 2.39 -16.07
CA SER A 295 -24.60 3.35 -15.83
C SER A 295 -24.50 3.71 -14.35
N SER A 296 -23.34 4.12 -13.91
CA SER A 296 -23.11 4.51 -12.52
C SER A 296 -21.99 5.54 -12.37
N LEU A 297 -22.08 6.35 -11.34
CA LEU A 297 -21.02 7.27 -10.91
C LEU A 297 -20.47 6.78 -9.58
N LEU A 298 -19.20 6.45 -9.54
CA LEU A 298 -18.45 6.22 -8.32
C LEU A 298 -17.77 7.52 -7.92
N VAL A 299 -17.94 7.90 -6.66
CA VAL A 299 -17.20 8.98 -6.01
C VAL A 299 -16.40 8.35 -4.89
N GLU A 300 -15.08 8.53 -4.86
CA GLU A 300 -14.22 7.99 -3.82
C GLU A 300 -13.28 9.06 -3.28
N GLY A 301 -13.23 9.18 -1.95
CA GLY A 301 -12.27 9.99 -1.22
C GLY A 301 -11.30 9.10 -0.46
N ASN A 302 -10.02 9.42 -0.52
CA ASN A 302 -8.97 8.76 0.25
C ASN A 302 -8.21 9.78 1.11
N LEU A 303 -7.72 9.33 2.26
CA LEU A 303 -6.80 10.08 3.10
C LEU A 303 -5.55 9.22 3.33
N ASP A 304 -4.42 9.72 2.87
CA ASP A 304 -3.13 9.06 2.96
C ASP A 304 -2.35 9.63 4.16
N LEU A 305 -2.17 8.83 5.22
CA LEU A 305 -1.51 9.22 6.46
C LEU A 305 -0.09 8.65 6.49
N THR A 306 0.91 9.53 6.64
CA THR A 306 2.34 9.17 6.77
C THR A 306 2.85 9.55 8.15
N PHE A 307 3.78 8.75 8.70
CA PHE A 307 4.30 8.90 10.07
C PHE A 307 5.81 9.13 10.11
N ASP A 308 6.37 9.68 9.03
CA ASP A 308 7.79 10.01 8.88
C ASP A 308 8.10 11.50 9.14
N GLY A 309 7.22 12.16 9.88
CA GLY A 309 7.33 13.56 10.28
C GLY A 309 6.55 14.51 9.40
N GLN A 310 6.86 15.79 9.52
CA GLN A 310 6.14 16.86 8.84
C GLN A 310 6.41 16.85 7.33
N ARG A 311 5.37 16.68 6.52
CA ARG A 311 5.38 16.80 5.05
C ARG A 311 4.64 18.06 4.62
N ASN A 312 4.89 18.55 3.40
CA ASN A 312 4.14 19.67 2.82
C ASN A 312 2.82 19.17 2.22
N THR A 313 1.84 18.91 3.09
CA THR A 313 0.51 18.42 2.74
C THR A 313 -0.58 19.25 3.45
N VAL A 314 -1.86 18.97 3.17
CA VAL A 314 -2.99 19.70 3.78
C VAL A 314 -2.97 19.59 5.30
N ILE A 315 -2.79 18.38 5.81
CA ILE A 315 -2.63 18.12 7.24
C ILE A 315 -1.14 17.86 7.48
N SER A 316 -0.51 18.72 8.27
CA SER A 316 0.94 18.68 8.49
C SER A 316 1.25 18.96 9.96
N THR A 317 1.64 17.91 10.69
CA THR A 317 2.02 17.97 12.11
C THR A 317 3.42 17.39 12.32
N SER A 318 3.98 17.54 13.51
CA SER A 318 5.28 16.95 13.83
C SER A 318 5.25 15.42 13.88
N GLY A 319 4.10 14.81 14.18
CA GLY A 319 3.95 13.35 14.33
C GLY A 319 3.43 12.64 13.09
N PHE A 320 2.59 13.29 12.28
CA PHE A 320 2.03 12.72 11.06
C PHE A 320 1.65 13.78 10.05
N SER A 321 1.53 13.36 8.79
CA SER A 321 1.03 14.19 7.69
C SER A 321 -0.09 13.47 6.96
N GLY A 322 -1.05 14.24 6.42
CA GLY A 322 -2.22 13.68 5.71
C GLY A 322 -2.43 14.35 4.36
N ASP A 323 -2.52 13.54 3.30
CA ASP A 323 -2.77 13.96 1.93
C ASP A 323 -4.15 13.45 1.47
N PRO A 324 -5.15 14.32 1.33
CA PRO A 324 -6.46 13.95 0.82
C PRO A 324 -6.42 13.76 -0.70
N LYS A 325 -7.22 12.81 -1.20
CA LYS A 325 -7.37 12.49 -2.61
C LYS A 325 -8.84 12.33 -2.94
N LEU A 326 -9.26 12.76 -4.11
CA LEU A 326 -10.63 12.61 -4.59
C LEU A 326 -10.63 12.05 -6.01
N GLY A 327 -11.47 11.05 -6.25
CA GLY A 327 -11.63 10.39 -7.54
C GLY A 327 -13.09 10.22 -7.92
N LEU A 328 -13.35 10.35 -9.22
CA LEU A 328 -14.64 10.15 -9.86
C LEU A 328 -14.50 9.16 -11.00
N GLU A 329 -15.43 8.21 -11.12
CA GLU A 329 -15.52 7.30 -12.27
C GLU A 329 -16.96 7.20 -12.74
N LEU A 330 -17.23 7.67 -13.94
CA LEU A 330 -18.49 7.49 -14.63
C LEU A 330 -18.41 6.25 -15.51
N ASP A 331 -19.15 5.22 -15.14
CA ASP A 331 -19.31 3.98 -15.90
C ASP A 331 -20.54 4.10 -16.81
N ILE A 332 -20.34 4.02 -18.11
CA ILE A 332 -21.37 4.09 -19.13
C ILE A 332 -21.55 2.70 -19.73
N LYS A 333 -22.63 2.03 -19.33
CA LYS A 333 -23.07 0.71 -19.85
C LYS A 333 -22.02 -0.40 -19.67
N ASN A 334 -21.09 -0.29 -18.71
CA ASN A 334 -19.95 -1.18 -18.53
C ASN A 334 -19.04 -1.34 -19.77
N VAL A 335 -19.03 -0.34 -20.65
CA VAL A 335 -18.24 -0.31 -21.89
C VAL A 335 -17.28 0.88 -21.88
N PHE A 336 -17.78 2.08 -21.59
CA PHE A 336 -16.98 3.30 -21.53
C PHE A 336 -16.87 3.79 -20.09
N TYR A 337 -15.69 4.27 -19.75
CA TYR A 337 -15.38 4.84 -18.46
C TYR A 337 -14.77 6.21 -18.65
N LEU A 338 -15.32 7.22 -17.98
CA LEU A 338 -14.70 8.54 -17.87
C LEU A 338 -14.29 8.76 -16.43
N ARG A 339 -13.09 9.28 -16.22
CA ARG A 339 -12.51 9.44 -14.89
C ARG A 339 -11.90 10.81 -14.71
N GLY A 340 -11.99 11.29 -13.49
CA GLY A 340 -11.33 12.51 -13.07
C GLY A 340 -10.88 12.39 -11.62
N GLY A 341 -9.83 13.07 -11.26
CA GLY A 341 -9.32 13.04 -9.90
C GLY A 341 -8.46 14.24 -9.57
N ILE A 342 -8.20 14.40 -8.28
CA ILE A 342 -7.34 15.46 -7.76
C ILE A 342 -6.63 14.95 -6.52
N ASN A 343 -5.33 15.22 -6.43
CA ASN A 343 -4.48 14.83 -5.32
C ASN A 343 -3.31 15.81 -5.13
N ASN A 344 -2.39 15.45 -4.25
CA ASN A 344 -1.12 16.14 -4.00
C ASN A 344 -1.29 17.65 -3.73
N PHE A 345 -2.14 17.97 -2.74
CA PHE A 345 -2.33 19.34 -2.30
C PHE A 345 -1.15 19.79 -1.45
N GLN A 346 -0.40 20.77 -1.92
CA GLN A 346 0.76 21.30 -1.21
C GLN A 346 0.91 22.80 -1.40
N LYS A 347 1.70 23.46 -0.52
CA LYS A 347 2.04 24.87 -0.64
C LYS A 347 3.41 25.01 -1.29
N ALA A 348 3.48 25.72 -2.41
CA ALA A 348 4.74 26.04 -3.09
C ALA A 348 4.86 27.55 -3.31
N LEU A 349 6.06 28.01 -3.57
CA LEU A 349 6.28 29.38 -4.03
C LEU A 349 5.58 29.58 -5.37
N SER A 350 4.99 30.75 -5.56
CA SER A 350 4.39 31.12 -6.85
C SER A 350 5.49 31.26 -7.89
N ASP A 351 5.29 30.60 -9.06
CA ASP A 351 6.22 30.73 -10.17
C ASP A 351 6.32 32.21 -10.62
N GLY A 352 7.55 32.69 -10.74
CA GLY A 352 7.82 34.07 -11.15
C GLY A 352 7.79 35.13 -10.03
N ASP A 353 7.35 34.83 -8.82
CA ASP A 353 7.41 35.74 -7.67
C ASP A 353 8.71 35.55 -6.89
N THR A 354 9.80 36.11 -7.38
CA THR A 354 11.11 36.06 -6.71
C THR A 354 11.25 37.08 -5.57
N LEU A 355 10.37 38.08 -5.51
CA LEU A 355 10.47 39.20 -4.57
C LEU A 355 9.67 38.97 -3.29
N ASN A 356 8.41 38.55 -3.39
CA ASN A 356 7.51 38.44 -2.24
C ASN A 356 7.49 37.04 -1.62
N GLN A 357 8.02 36.03 -2.29
CA GLN A 357 8.07 34.63 -1.86
C GLN A 357 6.72 34.10 -1.34
N LYS A 358 5.61 34.51 -1.95
CA LYS A 358 4.27 34.13 -1.55
C LYS A 358 4.03 32.66 -1.86
N LYS A 359 3.66 31.89 -0.84
CA LYS A 359 3.23 30.50 -1.01
C LYS A 359 1.79 30.42 -1.48
N VAL A 360 1.56 29.67 -2.56
CA VAL A 360 0.24 29.37 -3.13
C VAL A 360 -0.05 27.88 -3.00
N TRP A 361 -1.33 27.52 -3.00
CA TRP A 361 -1.72 26.12 -3.08
C TRP A 361 -1.55 25.60 -4.49
N ILE A 362 -0.83 24.51 -4.63
CA ILE A 362 -0.76 23.72 -5.85
C ILE A 362 -1.42 22.37 -5.60
N TYR A 363 -1.97 21.79 -6.65
CA TYR A 363 -2.62 20.47 -6.64
C TYR A 363 -2.46 19.80 -8.00
N GLN A 364 -2.65 18.52 -8.06
CA GLN A 364 -2.48 17.73 -9.29
C GLN A 364 -3.81 17.14 -9.73
N PRO A 365 -4.52 17.77 -10.68
CA PRO A 365 -5.66 17.16 -11.33
C PRO A 365 -5.21 16.07 -12.29
N SER A 366 -6.09 15.12 -12.52
CA SER A 366 -5.93 14.03 -13.47
C SER A 366 -7.24 13.75 -14.17
N ALA A 367 -7.15 13.24 -15.39
CA ALA A 367 -8.29 12.81 -16.18
C ALA A 367 -7.96 11.52 -16.90
N GLY A 368 -8.98 10.76 -17.32
CA GLY A 368 -8.75 9.53 -18.06
C GLY A 368 -10.01 8.95 -18.65
N ALA A 369 -9.80 8.02 -19.56
CA ALA A 369 -10.86 7.27 -20.22
C ALA A 369 -10.52 5.79 -20.26
N GLY A 370 -11.54 4.94 -20.28
CA GLY A 370 -11.40 3.50 -20.40
C GLY A 370 -12.41 2.94 -21.39
N PHE A 371 -12.02 1.88 -22.06
CA PHE A 371 -12.86 1.17 -22.99
C PHE A 371 -12.75 -0.32 -22.79
N LYS A 372 -13.89 -1.00 -22.61
CA LYS A 372 -13.97 -2.43 -22.38
C LYS A 372 -14.62 -3.14 -23.57
N ILE A 373 -13.90 -4.07 -24.16
CA ILE A 373 -14.38 -4.96 -25.22
C ILE A 373 -14.22 -6.40 -24.71
N GLN A 374 -15.34 -7.07 -24.45
CA GLN A 374 -15.34 -8.46 -23.98
C GLN A 374 -14.41 -8.64 -22.75
N ASN A 375 -13.28 -9.31 -22.93
CA ASN A 375 -12.33 -9.65 -21.88
C ASN A 375 -11.16 -8.66 -21.76
N VAL A 376 -11.10 -7.65 -22.62
CA VAL A 376 -10.03 -6.67 -22.69
C VAL A 376 -10.56 -5.33 -22.22
N THR A 377 -9.83 -4.66 -21.34
CA THR A 377 -10.06 -3.26 -20.99
C THR A 377 -8.78 -2.48 -21.26
N ILE A 378 -8.92 -1.39 -22.01
CA ILE A 378 -7.83 -0.44 -22.29
C ILE A 378 -8.16 0.84 -21.55
N ASP A 379 -7.25 1.31 -20.73
CA ASP A 379 -7.40 2.54 -19.99
C ASP A 379 -6.25 3.50 -20.32
N TYR A 380 -6.58 4.77 -20.40
CA TYR A 380 -5.64 5.87 -20.56
C TYR A 380 -5.83 6.87 -19.44
N ALA A 381 -4.74 7.41 -18.91
CA ALA A 381 -4.76 8.52 -17.98
C ALA A 381 -3.76 9.60 -18.38
N PHE A 382 -4.16 10.82 -18.14
CA PHE A 382 -3.36 12.02 -18.27
C PHE A 382 -3.28 12.69 -16.90
N THR A 383 -2.08 12.75 -16.35
CA THR A 383 -1.85 13.18 -14.96
C THR A 383 -0.83 14.33 -14.92
N ASN A 384 -0.63 14.88 -13.73
CA ASN A 384 0.24 16.03 -13.49
C ASN A 384 -0.20 17.28 -14.26
N LEU A 385 -1.51 17.48 -14.39
CA LEU A 385 -2.10 18.71 -14.90
C LEU A 385 -1.95 19.83 -13.85
N ALA A 386 -0.70 20.03 -13.37
CA ALA A 386 -0.44 20.98 -12.30
C ALA A 386 -0.75 22.41 -12.76
N ASN A 387 -1.20 23.23 -11.84
CA ASN A 387 -1.39 24.67 -12.03
C ASN A 387 -0.06 25.46 -11.95
N GLN A 388 1.01 24.90 -12.50
CA GLN A 388 2.34 25.49 -12.62
C GLN A 388 2.58 25.99 -14.04
N SER A 389 3.49 26.95 -14.20
CA SER A 389 3.80 27.56 -15.50
C SER A 389 4.37 26.57 -16.54
N ASN A 390 5.02 25.49 -16.09
CA ASN A 390 5.57 24.43 -16.93
C ASN A 390 5.19 23.05 -16.37
N PRO A 391 3.96 22.58 -16.57
CA PRO A 391 3.55 21.28 -16.10
C PRO A 391 4.27 20.17 -16.90
N LEU A 392 4.94 19.27 -16.19
CA LEU A 392 5.51 18.07 -16.78
C LEU A 392 4.44 16.98 -16.86
N PHE A 393 3.77 16.90 -17.98
CA PHE A 393 2.69 15.94 -18.21
C PHE A 393 3.17 14.49 -18.15
N THR A 394 2.26 13.63 -17.71
CA THR A 394 2.47 12.18 -17.67
C THR A 394 1.35 11.47 -18.40
N HIS A 395 1.72 10.66 -19.39
CA HIS A 395 0.81 9.79 -20.13
C HIS A 395 0.91 8.37 -19.58
N VAL A 396 -0.23 7.77 -19.28
CA VAL A 396 -0.30 6.42 -18.74
C VAL A 396 -1.24 5.59 -19.57
N PHE A 397 -0.76 4.44 -20.03
CA PHE A 397 -1.57 3.43 -20.72
C PHE A 397 -1.62 2.17 -19.89
N SER A 398 -2.78 1.56 -19.76
CA SER A 398 -2.89 0.25 -19.14
C SER A 398 -3.84 -0.68 -19.89
N LEU A 399 -3.52 -1.96 -19.82
CA LEU A 399 -4.26 -3.05 -20.44
C LEU A 399 -4.61 -4.06 -19.37
N LYS A 400 -5.90 -4.42 -19.30
CA LYS A 400 -6.42 -5.48 -18.45
C LYS A 400 -7.02 -6.59 -19.31
N LEU A 401 -6.51 -7.80 -19.14
CA LEU A 401 -6.93 -9.00 -19.84
C LEU A 401 -7.53 -9.99 -18.86
N ASN A 402 -8.80 -10.37 -19.06
CA ASN A 402 -9.41 -11.50 -18.36
C ASN A 402 -9.24 -12.75 -19.23
N MET A 403 -8.47 -13.70 -18.76
CA MET A 403 -8.19 -14.93 -19.49
C MET A 403 -9.45 -15.80 -19.54
N VAL A 404 -9.88 -16.22 -20.72
CA VAL A 404 -11.01 -17.14 -20.86
C VAL A 404 -10.55 -18.53 -20.49
N ASN A 405 -11.12 -19.09 -19.44
CA ASN A 405 -10.90 -20.50 -19.14
C ASN A 405 -11.91 -21.30 -19.96
N ASN A 406 -11.52 -21.78 -21.14
CA ASN A 406 -12.27 -22.74 -21.91
C ASN A 406 -12.21 -24.13 -21.22
N LYS A 407 -12.74 -24.25 -20.02
CA LYS A 407 -13.14 -25.56 -19.52
C LYS A 407 -14.31 -25.97 -20.41
N LYS A 408 -14.03 -26.77 -21.44
CA LYS A 408 -15.04 -27.57 -22.10
C LYS A 408 -15.79 -28.32 -21.00
N ASN A 409 -17.09 -28.15 -20.98
CA ASN A 409 -17.99 -29.08 -20.30
C ASN A 409 -17.83 -30.42 -21.02
N ASP A 410 -16.98 -31.28 -20.45
CA ASP A 410 -17.00 -32.71 -20.72
C ASP A 410 -17.84 -33.38 -19.65
#